data_123e0519653dd43684d00ae841777581
#
_entry.id   123e0519653dd43684d00ae841777581
#
_cell.length_a   1.000
_cell.length_b   1.000
_cell.length_c   1.000
_cell.angle_alpha   90.00
_cell.angle_beta   90.00
_cell.angle_gamma   90.00
#
_symmetry.space_group_name_H-M   'P 1'
#
loop_
_entity.id
_entity.type
_entity.pdbx_description
1 polymer ?
#
loop_
_entity_poly.entity_id
_entity_poly.type
_entity_poly.pdbx_seq_one_letter_code
_entity_poly.pdbx_strand_id
1 'polypeptide(L)'
;MPKLDRIIETALYVDDMDRARRFYGDVLQLEPMLDSEPFCAYDVGGSNVLLLFLRGSSLEKKVFPGPGLPTGEIPPHDGSGHLHICFAVTEDQLTEWETHLTTHDIAIEGRTHWTRGGRSIYFRDPDDNLLELMTPGNWPTY
;
A
#
# COMPACT_ATOMS: atom_id res chain seq x y z
N MET A 1 -1.71 -30.93 -6.26
CA MET A 1 -2.04 -30.00 -5.17
C MET A 1 -2.06 -28.60 -5.73
N PRO A 2 -3.15 -27.84 -5.56
CA PRO A 2 -3.16 -26.42 -5.96
C PRO A 2 -2.13 -25.62 -5.14
N LYS A 3 -1.56 -24.59 -5.77
CA LYS A 3 -0.57 -23.71 -5.12
C LYS A 3 -0.96 -22.26 -5.37
N LEU A 4 -0.70 -21.40 -4.39
CA LEU A 4 -0.71 -19.95 -4.60
C LEU A 4 0.60 -19.55 -5.27
N ASP A 5 0.51 -18.61 -6.21
CA ASP A 5 1.69 -18.08 -6.88
C ASP A 5 2.32 -16.96 -6.06
N ARG A 6 1.55 -15.87 -5.83
CA ARG A 6 1.99 -14.70 -5.09
C ARG A 6 0.81 -13.86 -4.62
N ILE A 7 1.07 -12.86 -3.80
CA ILE A 7 0.13 -11.77 -3.53
C ILE A 7 0.20 -10.79 -4.71
N ILE A 8 -0.93 -10.48 -5.34
CA ILE A 8 -1.00 -9.53 -6.46
C ILE A 8 -1.58 -8.18 -6.07
N GLU A 9 -2.42 -8.13 -5.05
CA GLU A 9 -3.00 -6.88 -4.56
C GLU A 9 -3.14 -6.90 -3.04
N THR A 10 -3.02 -5.70 -2.46
CA THR A 10 -3.20 -5.46 -1.02
C THR A 10 -4.09 -4.24 -0.87
N ALA A 11 -4.99 -4.26 0.10
CA ALA A 11 -5.94 -3.18 0.33
C ALA A 11 -5.71 -2.48 1.67
N LEU A 12 -5.80 -1.16 1.65
CA LEU A 12 -5.95 -0.31 2.82
C LEU A 12 -7.28 0.44 2.75
N TYR A 13 -7.80 0.86 3.90
CA TYR A 13 -9.06 1.58 4.01
C TYR A 13 -8.78 2.97 4.59
N VAL A 14 -9.29 4.00 3.92
CA VAL A 14 -8.98 5.40 4.23
C VAL A 14 -10.25 6.19 4.52
N ASP A 15 -10.15 7.19 5.39
CA ASP A 15 -11.30 8.03 5.75
C ASP A 15 -11.52 9.19 4.77
N ASP A 16 -10.47 9.62 4.08
CA ASP A 16 -10.49 10.74 3.13
C ASP A 16 -9.63 10.38 1.91
N MET A 17 -10.29 10.21 0.77
CA MET A 17 -9.62 9.78 -0.46
C MET A 17 -8.68 10.85 -1.01
N ASP A 18 -9.02 12.14 -0.93
CA ASP A 18 -8.15 13.21 -1.42
C ASP A 18 -6.88 13.34 -0.57
N ARG A 19 -7.00 13.17 0.74
CA ARG A 19 -5.86 13.12 1.66
C ARG A 19 -4.97 11.91 1.35
N ALA A 20 -5.56 10.75 1.11
CA ALA A 20 -4.84 9.54 0.75
C ALA A 20 -4.11 9.69 -0.61
N ARG A 21 -4.75 10.28 -1.61
CA ARG A 21 -4.13 10.55 -2.93
C ARG A 21 -2.90 11.44 -2.81
N ARG A 22 -2.97 12.52 -2.02
CA ARG A 22 -1.80 13.39 -1.79
C ARG A 22 -0.65 12.63 -1.15
N PHE A 23 -0.94 11.74 -0.22
CA PHE A 23 0.10 10.94 0.42
C PHE A 23 0.67 9.87 -0.51
N TYR A 24 -0.16 8.98 -1.03
CA TYR A 24 0.30 7.85 -1.84
C TYR A 24 0.76 8.27 -3.24
N GLY A 25 0.10 9.22 -3.86
CA GLY A 25 0.47 9.74 -5.17
C GLY A 25 1.62 10.75 -5.12
N ASP A 26 1.51 11.79 -4.30
CA ASP A 26 2.49 12.89 -4.33
C ASP A 26 3.70 12.61 -3.43
N VAL A 27 3.50 12.12 -2.19
CA VAL A 27 4.61 11.84 -1.27
C VAL A 27 5.31 10.53 -1.61
N LEU A 28 4.57 9.41 -1.73
CA LEU A 28 5.15 8.12 -2.09
C LEU A 28 5.41 7.95 -3.58
N GLN A 29 4.97 8.88 -4.42
CA GLN A 29 5.20 8.91 -5.87
C GLN A 29 4.70 7.64 -6.58
N LEU A 30 3.60 7.05 -6.08
CA LEU A 30 3.01 5.89 -6.71
C LEU A 30 2.17 6.31 -7.93
N GLU A 31 2.29 5.55 -9.01
CA GLU A 31 1.53 5.79 -10.25
C GLU A 31 0.11 5.21 -10.14
N PRO A 32 -0.92 6.06 -10.28
CA PRO A 32 -2.29 5.56 -10.27
C PRO A 32 -2.61 4.82 -11.56
N MET A 33 -3.11 3.59 -11.44
CA MET A 33 -3.67 2.82 -12.54
C MET A 33 -5.19 3.03 -12.64
N LEU A 34 -5.82 3.30 -11.52
CA LEU A 34 -7.22 3.69 -11.43
C LEU A 34 -7.35 4.77 -10.35
N ASP A 35 -7.90 5.91 -10.73
CA ASP A 35 -8.12 7.04 -9.84
C ASP A 35 -9.59 7.45 -9.89
N SER A 36 -10.37 6.95 -8.97
CA SER A 36 -11.81 7.19 -8.89
C SER A 36 -12.30 7.16 -7.43
N GLU A 37 -13.55 7.53 -7.22
CA GLU A 37 -14.29 7.26 -6.00
C GLU A 37 -15.16 6.01 -6.21
N PRO A 38 -15.26 5.08 -5.24
CA PRO A 38 -14.71 5.16 -3.88
C PRO A 38 -13.37 4.43 -3.70
N PHE A 39 -12.60 4.16 -4.77
CA PHE A 39 -11.30 3.54 -4.60
C PHE A 39 -10.29 3.94 -5.67
N CYS A 40 -9.02 3.85 -5.30
CA CYS A 40 -7.88 4.03 -6.18
C CYS A 40 -7.03 2.77 -6.23
N ALA A 41 -6.34 2.54 -7.34
CA ALA A 41 -5.37 1.45 -7.49
C ALA A 41 -4.04 2.03 -7.97
N TYR A 42 -2.96 1.67 -7.28
CA TYR A 42 -1.61 2.13 -7.58
C TYR A 42 -0.71 0.97 -7.97
N ASP A 43 0.14 1.20 -8.96
CA ASP A 43 1.27 0.32 -9.24
C ASP A 43 2.36 0.56 -8.20
N VAL A 44 2.69 -0.48 -7.44
CA VAL A 44 3.76 -0.41 -6.42
C VAL A 44 5.04 -1.14 -6.88
N GLY A 45 5.11 -1.49 -8.16
CA GLY A 45 6.22 -2.25 -8.73
C GLY A 45 6.11 -3.76 -8.46
N GLY A 46 7.00 -4.53 -9.08
CA GLY A 46 7.04 -5.98 -8.90
C GLY A 46 5.77 -6.72 -9.28
N SER A 47 4.93 -6.12 -10.13
CA SER A 47 3.60 -6.63 -10.50
C SER A 47 2.64 -6.75 -9.31
N ASN A 48 2.73 -5.84 -8.38
CA ASN A 48 1.84 -5.72 -7.21
C ASN A 48 1.01 -4.45 -7.28
N VAL A 49 -0.18 -4.52 -6.72
CA VAL A 49 -1.14 -3.42 -6.69
C VAL A 49 -1.46 -3.06 -5.25
N LEU A 50 -1.45 -1.76 -4.94
CA LEU A 50 -2.02 -1.23 -3.72
C LEU A 50 -3.39 -0.63 -4.01
N LEU A 51 -4.42 -1.14 -3.34
CA LEU A 51 -5.78 -0.61 -3.39
C LEU A 51 -6.05 0.27 -2.18
N LEU A 52 -6.62 1.45 -2.41
CA LEU A 52 -7.15 2.30 -1.36
C LEU A 52 -8.66 2.38 -1.52
N PHE A 53 -9.40 1.92 -0.51
CA PHE A 53 -10.85 2.01 -0.46
C PHE A 53 -11.28 3.10 0.54
N LEU A 54 -12.25 3.91 0.16
CA LEU A 54 -12.94 4.75 1.14
C LEU A 54 -13.65 3.85 2.16
N ARG A 55 -13.32 4.03 3.45
CA ARG A 55 -13.88 3.20 4.52
C ARG A 55 -15.41 3.24 4.49
N GLY A 56 -16.05 2.09 4.64
CA GLY A 56 -17.50 1.94 4.57
C GLY A 56 -18.07 1.83 3.16
N SER A 57 -17.29 2.07 2.11
CA SER A 57 -17.80 2.02 0.73
C SER A 57 -17.98 0.61 0.17
N SER A 58 -17.45 -0.39 0.84
CA SER A 58 -17.45 -1.79 0.37
C SER A 58 -18.23 -2.72 1.32
N LEU A 59 -19.16 -2.16 2.12
CA LEU A 59 -19.97 -2.94 3.07
C LEU A 59 -21.09 -3.74 2.40
N GLU A 60 -21.39 -3.48 1.13
CA GLU A 60 -22.39 -4.19 0.38
C GLU A 60 -21.76 -4.98 -0.77
N LYS A 61 -22.39 -6.11 -1.11
CA LYS A 61 -21.98 -6.91 -2.26
C LYS A 61 -22.10 -6.09 -3.54
N LYS A 62 -21.03 -6.08 -4.33
CA LYS A 62 -21.05 -5.52 -5.69
C LYS A 62 -21.34 -6.61 -6.72
N VAL A 63 -22.27 -6.32 -7.60
CA VAL A 63 -22.62 -7.19 -8.73
C VAL A 63 -22.22 -6.49 -10.02
N PHE A 64 -21.54 -7.18 -10.90
CA PHE A 64 -21.14 -6.68 -12.22
C PHE A 64 -22.04 -7.27 -13.28
N PRO A 65 -23.16 -6.61 -13.62
CA PRO A 65 -23.96 -6.97 -14.79
C PRO A 65 -23.56 -6.07 -15.95
N GLY A 66 -23.59 -6.60 -17.12
CA GLY A 66 -23.46 -5.80 -18.33
C GLY A 66 -23.71 -6.64 -19.56
N PRO A 67 -24.40 -6.13 -20.60
CA PRO A 67 -24.52 -6.83 -21.86
C PRO A 67 -23.14 -7.17 -22.43
N GLY A 68 -22.88 -8.43 -22.68
CA GLY A 68 -21.62 -8.90 -23.24
C GLY A 68 -20.43 -8.99 -22.27
N LEU A 69 -20.64 -8.69 -20.98
CA LEU A 69 -19.63 -8.86 -19.93
C LEU A 69 -19.96 -10.06 -19.05
N PRO A 70 -18.94 -10.78 -18.53
CA PRO A 70 -19.19 -11.79 -17.52
C PRO A 70 -19.85 -11.16 -16.30
N THR A 71 -20.87 -11.81 -15.76
CA THR A 71 -21.42 -11.43 -14.46
C THR A 71 -20.45 -11.87 -13.36
N GLY A 72 -20.31 -11.05 -12.34
CA GLY A 72 -19.46 -11.34 -11.20
C GLY A 72 -19.99 -10.69 -9.94
N GLU A 73 -19.57 -11.21 -8.80
CA GLU A 73 -19.92 -10.68 -7.49
C GLU A 73 -18.66 -10.49 -6.66
N ILE A 74 -18.57 -9.35 -5.98
CA ILE A 74 -17.56 -9.11 -4.96
C ILE A 74 -18.28 -9.05 -3.61
N PRO A 75 -18.00 -9.99 -2.70
CA PRO A 75 -18.54 -9.94 -1.35
C PRO A 75 -18.10 -8.68 -0.59
N PRO A 76 -18.82 -8.30 0.47
CA PRO A 76 -18.45 -7.15 1.29
C PRO A 76 -17.08 -7.30 1.95
N HIS A 77 -16.38 -6.20 2.08
CA HIS A 77 -15.14 -6.10 2.84
C HIS A 77 -14.96 -4.69 3.39
N ASP A 78 -14.23 -4.54 4.47
CA ASP A 78 -13.89 -3.25 5.07
C ASP A 78 -12.72 -3.44 6.01
N GLY A 79 -12.17 -2.34 6.53
CA GLY A 79 -11.07 -2.39 7.47
C GLY A 79 -10.91 -1.11 8.28
N SER A 80 -10.33 -1.26 9.45
CA SER A 80 -10.02 -0.15 10.35
C SER A 80 -8.84 -0.52 11.24
N GLY A 81 -8.36 0.46 12.00
CA GLY A 81 -7.23 0.27 12.91
C GLY A 81 -5.90 0.63 12.27
N HIS A 82 -4.83 0.36 13.01
CA HIS A 82 -3.45 0.66 12.60
C HIS A 82 -2.88 -0.57 11.89
N LEU A 83 -3.02 -0.60 10.57
CA LEU A 83 -2.51 -1.69 9.74
C LEU A 83 -1.01 -1.48 9.49
N HIS A 84 -0.38 -2.47 8.88
CA HIS A 84 1.05 -2.43 8.55
C HIS A 84 1.31 -2.94 7.15
N ILE A 85 2.13 -2.21 6.40
CA ILE A 85 2.60 -2.62 5.07
C ILE A 85 4.07 -2.23 4.90
N CYS A 86 4.84 -3.09 4.26
CA CYS A 86 6.25 -2.87 3.99
C CYS A 86 6.51 -2.85 2.49
N PHE A 87 7.25 -1.85 2.03
CA PHE A 87 7.72 -1.72 0.66
C PHE A 87 9.21 -2.03 0.56
N ALA A 88 9.59 -2.70 -0.51
CA ALA A 88 10.98 -3.01 -0.82
C ALA A 88 11.68 -1.80 -1.44
N VAL A 89 12.88 -1.48 -0.96
CA VAL A 89 13.76 -0.47 -1.54
C VAL A 89 15.20 -0.96 -1.55
N THR A 90 16.03 -0.39 -2.41
CA THR A 90 17.48 -0.66 -2.36
C THR A 90 18.15 0.12 -1.23
N GLU A 91 19.38 -0.27 -0.87
CA GLU A 91 20.14 0.38 0.17
C GLU A 91 20.39 1.87 -0.14
N ASP A 92 20.71 2.19 -1.39
CA ASP A 92 20.92 3.57 -1.82
C ASP A 92 19.62 4.39 -1.75
N GLN A 93 18.53 3.81 -2.17
CA GLN A 93 17.21 4.46 -2.13
C GLN A 93 16.73 4.71 -0.71
N LEU A 94 17.06 3.89 0.26
CA LEU A 94 16.61 4.09 1.63
C LEU A 94 17.08 5.45 2.20
N THR A 95 18.31 5.85 1.91
CA THR A 95 18.85 7.14 2.32
C THR A 95 18.16 8.31 1.60
N GLU A 96 17.85 8.14 0.32
CA GLU A 96 17.09 9.14 -0.45
C GLU A 96 15.67 9.29 0.11
N TRP A 97 15.03 8.18 0.46
CA TRP A 97 13.69 8.17 1.07
C TRP A 97 13.66 8.85 2.44
N GLU A 98 14.68 8.69 3.29
CA GLU A 98 14.75 9.41 4.56
C GLU A 98 14.74 10.93 4.35
N THR A 99 15.52 11.41 3.39
CA THR A 99 15.56 12.82 3.03
C THR A 99 14.23 13.29 2.45
N HIS A 100 13.66 12.50 1.54
CA HIS A 100 12.40 12.82 0.88
C HIS A 100 11.23 12.92 1.87
N LEU A 101 11.07 11.95 2.77
CA LEU A 101 10.04 11.96 3.81
C LEU A 101 10.18 13.16 4.73
N THR A 102 11.40 13.48 5.16
CA THR A 102 11.68 14.64 6.00
C THR A 102 11.31 15.95 5.29
N THR A 103 11.60 16.06 3.99
CA THR A 103 11.25 17.24 3.18
C THR A 103 9.72 17.44 3.07
N HIS A 104 8.96 16.36 3.18
CA HIS A 104 7.50 16.41 3.18
C HIS A 104 6.87 16.41 4.58
N ASP A 105 7.67 16.74 5.60
CA ASP A 105 7.22 16.78 7.01
C ASP A 105 6.66 15.45 7.53
N ILE A 106 7.11 14.32 6.97
CA ILE A 106 6.75 12.99 7.43
C ILE A 106 7.78 12.53 8.47
N ALA A 107 7.31 12.32 9.70
CA ALA A 107 8.19 11.86 10.78
C ALA A 107 8.59 10.40 10.60
N ILE A 108 9.88 10.11 10.73
CA ILE A 108 10.39 8.74 10.81
C ILE A 108 10.33 8.33 12.28
N GLU A 109 9.42 7.41 12.60
CA GLU A 109 9.17 6.97 13.97
C GLU A 109 10.17 5.92 14.46
N GLY A 110 10.82 5.21 13.56
CA GLY A 110 11.77 4.17 13.94
C GLY A 110 12.73 3.81 12.83
N ARG A 111 13.86 3.24 13.24
CA ARG A 111 14.88 2.67 12.36
C ARG A 111 15.34 1.35 12.94
N THR A 112 15.53 0.36 12.11
CA THR A 112 15.98 -0.97 12.53
C THR A 112 17.10 -1.46 11.63
N HIS A 113 18.13 -2.03 12.25
CA HIS A 113 19.13 -2.86 11.58
C HIS A 113 18.81 -4.32 11.92
N TRP A 114 18.51 -5.10 10.91
CA TRP A 114 18.13 -6.49 11.10
C TRP A 114 19.37 -7.36 11.29
N THR A 115 19.32 -8.29 12.25
CA THR A 115 20.44 -9.18 12.54
C THR A 115 20.83 -10.07 11.36
N ARG A 116 19.88 -10.44 10.52
CA ARG A 116 20.14 -11.23 9.31
C ARG A 116 20.67 -10.39 8.16
N GLY A 117 20.48 -9.10 8.19
CA GLY A 117 20.86 -8.14 7.15
C GLY A 117 19.74 -7.21 6.78
N GLY A 118 20.10 -6.10 6.14
CA GLY A 118 19.14 -5.09 5.75
C GLY A 118 18.78 -4.09 6.87
N ARG A 119 18.12 -3.04 6.46
CA ARG A 119 17.65 -1.96 7.32
C ARG A 119 16.22 -1.60 7.00
N SER A 120 15.51 -1.03 7.98
CA SER A 120 14.16 -0.52 7.81
C SER A 120 14.00 0.87 8.41
N ILE A 121 13.11 1.66 7.81
CA ILE A 121 12.56 2.88 8.40
C ILE A 121 11.05 2.77 8.47
N TYR A 122 10.46 3.43 9.47
CA TYR A 122 9.02 3.36 9.76
C TYR A 122 8.42 4.75 9.82
N PHE A 123 7.25 4.92 9.24
CA PHE A 123 6.48 6.18 9.25
C PHE A 123 4.99 5.89 9.14
N ARG A 124 4.14 6.92 9.26
CA ARG A 124 2.69 6.77 9.22
C ARG A 124 2.09 7.38 7.95
N ASP A 125 1.06 6.73 7.44
CA ASP A 125 0.16 7.35 6.49
C ASP A 125 -0.90 8.23 7.22
N PRO A 126 -1.73 9.01 6.49
CA PRO A 126 -2.73 9.88 7.13
C PRO A 126 -3.81 9.16 7.94
N ASP A 127 -3.98 7.86 7.78
CA ASP A 127 -4.93 7.03 8.53
C ASP A 127 -4.24 6.22 9.66
N ASP A 128 -3.02 6.61 10.02
CA ASP A 128 -2.21 5.99 11.08
C ASP A 128 -1.75 4.55 10.79
N ASN A 129 -1.81 4.12 9.54
CA ASN A 129 -1.20 2.85 9.17
C ASN A 129 0.34 2.96 9.28
N LEU A 130 0.97 1.94 9.83
CA LEU A 130 2.42 1.87 9.92
C LEU A 130 2.99 1.40 8.59
N LEU A 131 3.72 2.27 7.92
CA LEU A 131 4.44 1.96 6.70
C LEU A 131 5.92 1.72 7.01
N GLU A 132 6.52 0.83 6.24
CA GLU A 132 7.93 0.46 6.36
C GLU A 132 8.58 0.48 4.97
N LEU A 133 9.78 0.99 4.89
CA LEU A 133 10.67 0.76 3.76
C LEU A 133 11.81 -0.14 4.24
N MET A 134 12.01 -1.26 3.55
CA MET A 134 12.98 -2.28 3.93
C MET A 134 13.96 -2.57 2.80
N THR A 135 15.23 -2.65 3.13
CA THR A 135 16.27 -3.14 2.21
C THR A 135 16.43 -4.65 2.31
N PRO A 136 17.00 -5.31 1.29
CA PRO A 136 17.17 -6.77 1.30
C PRO A 136 18.02 -7.29 2.46
N GLY A 137 17.78 -8.53 2.85
CA GLY A 137 18.62 -9.32 3.74
C GLY A 137 17.93 -9.93 4.95
N ASN A 138 16.83 -9.35 5.43
CA ASN A 138 16.13 -9.87 6.59
C ASN A 138 15.35 -11.16 6.29
N TRP A 139 14.65 -11.19 5.18
CA TRP A 139 13.85 -12.34 4.79
C TRP A 139 14.63 -13.29 3.87
N PRO A 140 14.43 -14.62 3.97
CA PRO A 140 15.08 -15.57 3.04
C PRO A 140 14.73 -15.33 1.57
N THR A 141 13.63 -14.64 1.30
CA THR A 141 13.12 -14.35 -0.04
C THR A 141 13.41 -12.93 -0.53
N TYR A 142 13.99 -12.13 0.34
CA TYR A 142 14.28 -10.72 0.01
C TYR A 142 15.43 -10.15 0.84
#